data_3deea9be054ba70ea06be9cfd7c6fa08
#
_entry.id   3deea9be054ba70ea06be9cfd7c6fa08
#
_cell.length_a   1.000
_cell.length_b   1.000
_cell.length_c   1.000
_cell.angle_alpha   90.00
_cell.angle_beta   90.00
_cell.angle_gamma   90.00
#
_symmetry.space_group_name_H-M   'P 1'
#
loop_
_entity.id
_entity.type
_entity.pdbx_description
1 polymer ?
#
loop_
_entity_poly.entity_id
_entity_poly.type
_entity_poly.pdbx_seq_one_letter_code
_entity_poly.pdbx_strand_id
1 'polypeptide(L)'
;VNIAAALANFGATVVVIDLDPQGNASTALGIDHHGDIESIYDVVVGTTEFADTLRQSPENPLLWCSPSTLDLAGAEIELVSMAAREYRLQRSLERFLSSPPGAAVNYIIIDCPPSLGLLTVNAFVAAKEVMIPIQCEYYALEGVSQLVRNIDLVKGHLNPGLTLST
;
A
#
# COMPACT_ATOMS: atom_id res chain seq x y z
N VAL A 1 -5.07 3.64 8.57
CA VAL A 1 -5.58 2.72 9.60
C VAL A 1 -7.02 3.05 9.97
N ASN A 2 -7.37 4.25 10.50
CA ASN A 2 -8.71 4.57 11.02
C ASN A 2 -9.84 4.41 10.00
N ILE A 3 -9.61 4.79 8.74
CA ILE A 3 -10.60 4.60 7.64
C ILE A 3 -10.82 3.10 7.40
N ALA A 4 -9.74 2.30 7.37
CA ALA A 4 -9.84 0.85 7.20
C ALA A 4 -10.67 0.20 8.32
N ALA A 5 -10.39 0.55 9.57
CA ALA A 5 -11.13 0.06 10.73
C ALA A 5 -12.61 0.48 10.69
N ALA A 6 -12.90 1.72 10.29
CA ALA A 6 -14.28 2.20 10.15
C ALA A 6 -15.05 1.41 9.08
N LEU A 7 -14.45 1.20 7.89
CA LEU A 7 -15.06 0.42 6.81
C LEU A 7 -15.33 -1.03 7.26
N ALA A 8 -14.37 -1.65 7.95
CA ALA A 8 -14.53 -3.00 8.48
C ALA A 8 -15.67 -3.07 9.53
N ASN A 9 -15.83 -2.06 10.38
CA ASN A 9 -16.95 -1.96 11.34
C ASN A 9 -18.30 -1.77 10.64
N PHE A 10 -18.34 -1.23 9.43
CA PHE A 10 -19.55 -1.18 8.60
C PHE A 10 -19.77 -2.47 7.77
N GLY A 11 -18.98 -3.51 7.99
CA GLY A 11 -19.18 -4.82 7.37
C GLY A 11 -18.41 -5.03 6.05
N ALA A 12 -17.50 -4.14 5.68
CA ALA A 12 -16.69 -4.34 4.51
C ALA A 12 -15.44 -5.18 4.83
N THR A 13 -15.04 -6.08 3.92
CA THR A 13 -13.75 -6.76 3.99
C THR A 13 -12.67 -5.82 3.47
N VAL A 14 -11.72 -5.46 4.33
CA VAL A 14 -10.69 -4.48 4.05
C VAL A 14 -9.30 -5.08 4.22
N VAL A 15 -8.44 -4.84 3.24
CA VAL A 15 -7.02 -5.16 3.31
C VAL A 15 -6.23 -3.86 3.39
N VAL A 16 -5.35 -3.74 4.37
CA VAL A 16 -4.35 -2.67 4.46
C VAL A 16 -3.02 -3.22 3.96
N ILE A 17 -2.35 -2.46 3.12
CA ILE A 17 -0.96 -2.71 2.72
C ILE A 17 -0.11 -1.66 3.40
N ASP A 18 0.77 -2.08 4.29
CA ASP A 18 1.72 -1.21 4.95
C ASP A 18 2.99 -1.11 4.09
N LEU A 19 3.12 -0.04 3.33
CA LEU A 19 4.24 0.16 2.41
C LEU A 19 5.32 1.08 2.98
N ASP A 20 5.24 1.41 4.27
CA ASP A 20 6.25 2.17 5.00
C ASP A 20 7.17 1.22 5.79
N PRO A 21 8.50 1.25 5.59
CA PRO A 21 9.45 0.44 6.36
C PRO A 21 9.36 0.61 7.89
N GLN A 22 8.76 1.71 8.36
CA GLN A 22 8.54 1.93 9.79
C GLN A 22 7.45 1.02 10.39
N GLY A 23 6.57 0.43 9.58
CA GLY A 23 5.56 -0.54 10.02
C GLY A 23 4.48 0.04 10.94
N ASN A 24 4.22 1.35 10.83
CA ASN A 24 3.27 2.03 11.73
C ASN A 24 1.83 1.55 11.54
N ALA A 25 1.43 1.25 10.31
CA ALA A 25 0.09 0.71 10.04
C ALA A 25 -0.03 -0.73 10.56
N SER A 26 0.99 -1.56 10.39
CA SER A 26 1.06 -2.92 10.92
C SER A 26 0.90 -2.93 12.44
N THR A 27 1.70 -2.11 13.14
CA THR A 27 1.61 -1.94 14.61
C THR A 27 0.22 -1.50 15.05
N ALA A 28 -0.35 -0.48 14.39
CA ALA A 28 -1.65 0.07 14.75
C ALA A 28 -2.82 -0.89 14.49
N LEU A 29 -2.63 -1.88 13.63
CA LEU A 29 -3.60 -2.96 13.36
C LEU A 29 -3.40 -4.19 14.24
N GLY A 30 -2.45 -4.15 15.18
CA GLY A 30 -2.14 -5.27 16.07
C GLY A 30 -1.46 -6.46 15.36
N ILE A 31 -0.81 -6.21 14.22
CA ILE A 31 -0.11 -7.23 13.46
C ILE A 31 1.35 -7.30 13.92
N ASP A 32 1.79 -8.47 14.31
CA ASP A 32 3.22 -8.71 14.53
C ASP A 32 3.93 -8.69 13.17
N HIS A 33 4.92 -7.82 13.06
CA HIS A 33 5.70 -7.60 11.85
C HIS A 33 7.21 -7.64 12.12
N HIS A 34 7.59 -8.29 13.22
CA HIS A 34 8.98 -8.49 13.59
C HIS A 34 9.46 -9.91 13.25
N GLY A 35 10.77 -10.05 12.97
CA GLY A 35 11.38 -11.33 12.65
C GLY A 35 11.27 -11.73 11.18
N ASP A 36 11.52 -13.00 10.93
CA ASP A 36 11.50 -13.59 9.58
C ASP A 36 10.06 -13.99 9.20
N ILE A 37 9.31 -13.02 8.72
CA ILE A 37 7.93 -13.21 8.26
C ILE A 37 7.78 -12.77 6.80
N GLU A 38 6.91 -13.42 6.06
CA GLU A 38 6.49 -12.95 4.75
C GLU A 38 5.74 -11.63 4.87
N SER A 39 6.18 -10.64 4.11
CA SER A 39 5.77 -9.24 4.18
C SER A 39 5.55 -8.63 2.81
N ILE A 40 5.15 -7.38 2.75
CA ILE A 40 5.01 -6.66 1.48
C ILE A 40 6.36 -6.51 0.75
N TYR A 41 7.50 -6.57 1.46
CA TYR A 41 8.82 -6.61 0.84
C TYR A 41 8.92 -7.80 -0.13
N ASP A 42 8.58 -9.01 0.31
CA ASP A 42 8.66 -10.24 -0.47
C ASP A 42 7.77 -10.19 -1.73
N VAL A 43 6.63 -9.51 -1.62
CA VAL A 43 5.71 -9.30 -2.75
C VAL A 43 6.34 -8.39 -3.79
N VAL A 44 6.93 -7.25 -3.40
CA VAL A 44 7.48 -6.29 -4.36
C VAL A 44 8.78 -6.79 -4.99
N VAL A 45 9.61 -7.56 -4.28
CA VAL A 45 10.78 -8.23 -4.85
C VAL A 45 10.40 -9.50 -5.62
N GLY A 46 9.22 -10.08 -5.37
CA GLY A 46 8.62 -11.18 -6.13
C GLY A 46 9.04 -12.57 -5.68
N THR A 47 9.33 -12.74 -4.42
CA THR A 47 9.65 -14.03 -3.78
C THR A 47 8.41 -14.71 -3.19
N THR A 48 7.32 -13.95 -2.94
CA THR A 48 6.10 -14.47 -2.31
C THR A 48 4.85 -13.89 -2.99
N GLU A 49 3.76 -14.66 -3.01
CA GLU A 49 2.46 -14.18 -3.49
C GLU A 49 1.78 -13.30 -2.43
N PHE A 50 1.03 -12.29 -2.86
CA PHE A 50 0.40 -11.33 -1.95
C PHE A 50 -0.52 -11.99 -0.90
N ALA A 51 -1.23 -13.06 -1.30
CA ALA A 51 -2.13 -13.77 -0.39
C ALA A 51 -1.41 -14.35 0.84
N ASP A 52 -0.15 -14.77 0.68
CA ASP A 52 0.61 -15.44 1.73
C ASP A 52 1.10 -14.46 2.81
N THR A 53 1.18 -13.16 2.47
CA THR A 53 1.54 -12.11 3.42
C THR A 53 0.38 -11.65 4.30
N LEU A 54 -0.86 -12.02 3.98
CA LEU A 54 -2.03 -11.49 4.67
C LEU A 54 -2.15 -12.01 6.10
N ARG A 55 -2.30 -11.09 7.04
CA ARG A 55 -2.55 -11.36 8.46
C ARG A 55 -3.84 -10.69 8.88
N GLN A 56 -4.70 -11.43 9.60
CA GLN A 56 -5.97 -10.91 10.12
C GLN A 56 -5.71 -10.06 11.37
N SER A 57 -6.31 -8.88 11.43
CA SER A 57 -6.24 -8.04 12.64
C SER A 57 -7.01 -8.70 13.79
N PRO A 58 -6.45 -8.71 15.01
CA PRO A 58 -7.16 -9.19 16.19
C PRO A 58 -8.38 -8.33 16.56
N GLU A 59 -8.42 -7.07 16.09
CA GLU A 59 -9.47 -6.11 16.41
C GLU A 59 -10.77 -6.33 15.60
N ASN A 60 -10.66 -6.87 14.37
CA ASN A 60 -11.84 -7.07 13.51
C ASN A 60 -11.57 -8.18 12.47
N PRO A 61 -12.43 -9.22 12.39
CA PRO A 61 -12.24 -10.34 11.46
C PRO A 61 -12.35 -9.96 9.97
N LEU A 62 -12.87 -8.79 9.64
CA LEU A 62 -12.97 -8.27 8.27
C LEU A 62 -11.79 -7.38 7.90
N LEU A 63 -10.85 -7.16 8.82
CA LEU A 63 -9.70 -6.30 8.63
C LEU A 63 -8.41 -7.14 8.55
N TRP A 64 -7.70 -6.98 7.44
CA TRP A 64 -6.48 -7.72 7.12
C TRP A 64 -5.35 -6.75 6.82
N CYS A 65 -4.12 -7.19 7.02
CA CYS A 65 -2.93 -6.42 6.70
C CYS A 65 -1.88 -7.30 6.00
N SER A 66 -1.28 -6.77 4.93
CA SER A 66 0.02 -7.22 4.45
C SER A 66 1.07 -6.33 5.14
N PRO A 67 1.83 -6.88 6.10
CA PRO A 67 2.68 -6.07 6.95
C PRO A 67 3.95 -5.61 6.25
N SER A 68 4.54 -4.53 6.77
CA SER A 68 5.89 -4.10 6.45
C SER A 68 6.89 -4.68 7.44
N THR A 69 8.11 -4.94 6.96
CA THR A 69 9.29 -5.23 7.79
C THR A 69 10.40 -4.21 7.50
N LEU A 70 11.46 -4.21 8.30
CA LEU A 70 12.62 -3.34 8.09
C LEU A 70 13.31 -3.61 6.73
N ASP A 71 13.19 -4.83 6.20
CA ASP A 71 13.77 -5.22 4.92
C ASP A 71 13.18 -4.41 3.75
N LEU A 72 11.96 -3.89 3.91
CA LEU A 72 11.32 -3.04 2.90
C LEU A 72 12.16 -1.78 2.59
N ALA A 73 13.00 -1.30 3.53
CA ALA A 73 13.92 -0.20 3.27
C ALA A 73 14.95 -0.55 2.17
N GLY A 74 15.32 -1.82 2.03
CA GLY A 74 16.20 -2.32 0.99
C GLY A 74 15.53 -2.49 -0.38
N ALA A 75 14.22 -2.66 -0.39
CA ALA A 75 13.46 -2.95 -1.62
C ALA A 75 13.63 -1.88 -2.70
N GLU A 76 13.75 -0.59 -2.34
CA GLU A 76 13.95 0.48 -3.33
C GLU A 76 15.25 0.31 -4.12
N ILE A 77 16.32 -0.17 -3.48
CA ILE A 77 17.61 -0.43 -4.13
C ILE A 77 17.50 -1.61 -5.10
N GLU A 78 16.85 -2.68 -4.66
CA GLU A 78 16.67 -3.89 -5.46
C GLU A 78 15.76 -3.64 -6.66
N LEU A 79 14.67 -2.92 -6.47
CA LEU A 79 13.73 -2.55 -7.52
C LEU A 79 14.40 -1.78 -8.67
N VAL A 80 15.46 -0.99 -8.42
CA VAL A 80 16.14 -0.21 -9.47
C VAL A 80 16.57 -1.09 -10.65
N SER A 81 17.05 -2.30 -10.39
CA SER A 81 17.56 -3.22 -11.41
C SER A 81 16.47 -4.14 -12.00
N MET A 82 15.26 -4.14 -11.44
CA MET A 82 14.20 -5.08 -11.83
C MET A 82 13.42 -4.60 -13.04
N ALA A 83 13.03 -5.55 -13.91
CA ALA A 83 12.12 -5.28 -15.02
C ALA A 83 10.72 -4.94 -14.51
N ALA A 84 10.08 -3.96 -15.16
CA ALA A 84 8.73 -3.50 -14.82
C ALA A 84 8.58 -3.15 -13.31
N ARG A 85 9.60 -2.56 -12.75
CA ARG A 85 9.75 -2.24 -11.33
C ARG A 85 8.63 -1.35 -10.77
N GLU A 86 8.02 -0.53 -11.60
CA GLU A 86 6.91 0.34 -11.24
C GLU A 86 5.56 -0.39 -11.13
N TYR A 87 5.43 -1.59 -11.70
CA TYR A 87 4.20 -2.37 -11.83
C TYR A 87 4.15 -3.62 -10.94
N ARG A 88 5.13 -3.82 -10.07
CA ARG A 88 5.27 -5.07 -9.32
C ARG A 88 4.11 -5.28 -8.35
N LEU A 89 3.76 -4.26 -7.57
CA LEU A 89 2.61 -4.31 -6.67
C LEU A 89 1.30 -4.47 -7.44
N GLN A 90 1.07 -3.70 -8.49
CA GLN A 90 -0.13 -3.80 -9.32
C GLN A 90 -0.35 -5.22 -9.83
N ARG A 91 0.66 -5.83 -10.44
CA ARG A 91 0.55 -7.19 -10.98
C ARG A 91 0.25 -8.24 -9.91
N SER A 92 0.83 -8.09 -8.74
CA SER A 92 0.56 -8.99 -7.62
C SER A 92 -0.88 -8.85 -7.12
N LEU A 93 -1.38 -7.60 -7.00
CA LEU A 93 -2.76 -7.34 -6.62
C LEU A 93 -3.77 -7.81 -7.68
N GLU A 94 -3.48 -7.66 -8.97
CA GLU A 94 -4.34 -8.17 -10.05
C GLU A 94 -4.50 -9.69 -9.98
N ARG A 95 -3.40 -10.43 -9.72
CA ARG A 95 -3.46 -11.89 -9.50
C ARG A 95 -4.29 -12.24 -8.27
N PHE A 96 -4.05 -11.56 -7.17
CA PHE A 96 -4.80 -11.77 -5.92
C PHE A 96 -6.29 -11.51 -6.10
N LEU A 97 -6.68 -10.36 -6.67
CA LEU A 97 -8.08 -9.98 -6.87
C LEU A 97 -8.82 -10.92 -7.84
N SER A 98 -8.10 -11.61 -8.71
CA SER A 98 -8.65 -12.64 -9.60
C SER A 98 -8.87 -13.99 -8.90
N SER A 99 -8.38 -14.16 -7.67
CA SER A 99 -8.54 -15.37 -6.86
C SER A 99 -9.82 -15.32 -6.01
N PRO A 100 -10.37 -16.48 -5.56
CA PRO A 100 -11.56 -16.49 -4.70
C PRO A 100 -11.44 -15.65 -3.42
N PRO A 101 -10.35 -15.69 -2.64
CA PRO A 101 -10.21 -14.84 -1.47
C PRO A 101 -10.13 -13.34 -1.83
N GLY A 102 -9.44 -13.00 -2.94
CA GLY A 102 -9.32 -11.62 -3.39
C GLY A 102 -10.65 -11.04 -3.90
N ALA A 103 -11.48 -11.86 -4.54
CA ALA A 103 -12.79 -11.45 -5.02
C ALA A 103 -13.77 -11.06 -3.89
N ALA A 104 -13.52 -11.48 -2.66
CA ALA A 104 -14.32 -11.13 -1.48
C ALA A 104 -13.88 -9.79 -0.84
N VAL A 105 -12.75 -9.21 -1.27
CA VAL A 105 -12.24 -7.96 -0.72
C VAL A 105 -12.99 -6.77 -1.32
N ASN A 106 -13.51 -5.90 -0.45
CA ASN A 106 -14.22 -4.70 -0.86
C ASN A 106 -13.27 -3.50 -1.07
N TYR A 107 -12.27 -3.37 -0.20
CA TYR A 107 -11.32 -2.27 -0.23
C TYR A 107 -9.89 -2.74 0.02
N ILE A 108 -8.96 -2.20 -0.74
CA ILE A 108 -7.52 -2.26 -0.45
C ILE A 108 -7.05 -0.84 -0.19
N ILE A 109 -6.45 -0.60 0.98
CA ILE A 109 -5.89 0.69 1.38
C ILE A 109 -4.37 0.53 1.49
N ILE A 110 -3.64 1.32 0.73
CA ILE A 110 -2.18 1.30 0.73
C ILE A 110 -1.69 2.49 1.56
N ASP A 111 -1.00 2.20 2.66
CA ASP A 111 -0.34 3.20 3.48
C ASP A 111 1.08 3.41 2.97
N CYS A 112 1.40 4.63 2.56
CA CYS A 112 2.63 4.95 1.86
C CYS A 112 3.60 5.74 2.75
N PRO A 113 4.92 5.54 2.58
CA PRO A 113 5.91 6.38 3.24
C PRO A 113 5.82 7.82 2.74
N PRO A 114 6.32 8.79 3.52
CA PRO A 114 6.33 10.21 3.10
C PRO A 114 7.32 10.50 1.96
N SER A 115 8.18 9.55 1.61
CA SER A 115 9.12 9.63 0.49
C SER A 115 8.41 9.41 -0.85
N LEU A 116 8.97 9.97 -1.91
CA LEU A 116 8.49 9.81 -3.29
C LEU A 116 9.39 8.85 -4.09
N GLY A 117 9.71 7.72 -3.46
CA GLY A 117 10.53 6.67 -4.04
C GLY A 117 9.75 5.66 -4.89
N LEU A 118 10.42 4.58 -5.29
CA LEU A 118 9.84 3.52 -6.12
C LEU A 118 8.68 2.79 -5.43
N LEU A 119 8.68 2.70 -4.10
CA LEU A 119 7.56 2.11 -3.34
C LEU A 119 6.30 2.95 -3.51
N THR A 120 6.39 4.28 -3.34
CA THR A 120 5.25 5.18 -3.54
C THR A 120 4.77 5.17 -4.99
N VAL A 121 5.68 5.08 -5.97
CA VAL A 121 5.29 4.91 -7.38
C VAL A 121 4.53 3.60 -7.59
N ASN A 122 4.97 2.48 -7.01
CA ASN A 122 4.23 1.22 -7.07
C ASN A 122 2.81 1.33 -6.48
N ALA A 123 2.67 2.05 -5.35
CA ALA A 123 1.35 2.31 -4.77
C ALA A 123 0.45 3.09 -5.74
N PHE A 124 0.93 4.18 -6.34
CA PHE A 124 0.14 4.99 -7.27
C PHE A 124 -0.20 4.24 -8.57
N VAL A 125 0.70 3.38 -9.04
CA VAL A 125 0.43 2.53 -10.22
C VAL A 125 -0.66 1.50 -9.92
N ALA A 126 -0.66 0.93 -8.72
CA ALA A 126 -1.62 -0.08 -8.30
C ALA A 126 -2.99 0.51 -7.86
N ALA A 127 -3.02 1.77 -7.43
CA ALA A 127 -4.21 2.41 -6.89
C ALA A 127 -5.19 2.88 -7.98
N LYS A 128 -6.46 2.97 -7.62
CA LYS A 128 -7.51 3.66 -8.40
C LYS A 128 -7.68 5.10 -7.96
N GLU A 129 -7.42 5.37 -6.69
CA GLU A 129 -7.69 6.65 -6.05
C GLU A 129 -6.61 6.97 -5.02
N VAL A 130 -6.19 8.23 -4.96
CA VAL A 130 -5.28 8.76 -3.95
C VAL A 130 -6.06 9.67 -3.02
N MET A 131 -5.92 9.43 -1.73
CA MET A 131 -6.43 10.31 -0.67
C MET A 131 -5.25 10.95 0.05
N ILE A 132 -5.23 12.27 0.14
CA ILE A 132 -4.17 13.01 0.85
C ILE A 132 -4.76 13.59 2.13
N PRO A 133 -4.47 13.01 3.31
CA PRO A 133 -4.86 13.61 4.58
C PRO A 133 -3.99 14.85 4.84
N ILE A 134 -4.61 16.03 4.95
CA ILE A 134 -3.91 17.30 5.14
C ILE A 134 -4.41 17.96 6.41
N GLN A 135 -3.49 18.36 7.29
CA GLN A 135 -3.79 19.33 8.32
C GLN A 135 -3.79 20.73 7.70
N CYS A 136 -4.79 21.57 8.05
CA CYS A 136 -4.94 22.92 7.50
C CYS A 136 -3.89 23.89 8.09
N GLU A 137 -2.60 23.58 7.88
CA GLU A 137 -1.47 24.39 8.31
C GLU A 137 -0.66 24.89 7.10
N TYR A 138 -0.04 26.07 7.23
CA TYR A 138 0.66 26.72 6.13
C TYR A 138 1.77 25.88 5.51
N TYR A 139 2.56 25.16 6.33
CA TYR A 139 3.69 24.33 5.87
C TYR A 139 3.24 23.05 5.14
N ALA A 140 2.02 22.60 5.34
CA ALA A 140 1.50 21.42 4.64
C ALA A 140 1.30 21.68 3.13
N LEU A 141 1.07 22.92 2.71
CA LEU A 141 0.79 23.29 1.32
C LEU A 141 1.99 23.09 0.38
N GLU A 142 3.22 23.30 0.86
CA GLU A 142 4.42 23.17 0.04
C GLU A 142 4.69 21.69 -0.31
N GLY A 143 4.58 20.80 0.67
CA GLY A 143 4.72 19.35 0.46
C GLY A 143 3.65 18.78 -0.46
N VAL A 144 2.40 19.25 -0.33
CA VAL A 144 1.28 18.82 -1.19
C VAL A 144 1.52 19.17 -2.66
N SER A 145 2.08 20.33 -2.96
CA SER A 145 2.35 20.75 -4.34
C SER A 145 3.32 19.79 -5.06
N GLN A 146 4.32 19.28 -4.34
CA GLN A 146 5.25 18.30 -4.88
C GLN A 146 4.57 16.93 -5.08
N LEU A 147 3.75 16.49 -4.10
CA LEU A 147 3.02 15.24 -4.17
C LEU A 147 2.04 15.23 -5.35
N VAL A 148 1.27 16.31 -5.55
CA VAL A 148 0.33 16.44 -6.67
C VAL A 148 1.06 16.36 -8.01
N ARG A 149 2.20 17.03 -8.18
CA ARG A 149 3.02 16.91 -9.40
C ARG A 149 3.44 15.48 -9.69
N ASN A 150 3.80 14.70 -8.67
CA ASN A 150 4.19 13.31 -8.86
C ASN A 150 2.99 12.40 -9.19
N ILE A 151 1.84 12.65 -8.58
CA ILE A 151 0.59 11.99 -8.94
C ILE A 151 0.26 12.27 -10.43
N ASP A 152 0.40 13.51 -10.88
CA ASP A 152 0.16 13.88 -12.28
C ASP A 152 1.15 13.19 -13.24
N LEU A 153 2.42 13.05 -12.86
CA LEU A 153 3.41 12.30 -13.65
C LEU A 153 3.04 10.81 -13.76
N VAL A 154 2.68 10.18 -12.65
CA VAL A 154 2.23 8.77 -12.65
C VAL A 154 0.95 8.63 -13.48
N LYS A 155 -0.01 9.52 -13.32
CA LYS A 155 -1.24 9.53 -14.09
C LYS A 155 -0.98 9.71 -15.60
N GLY A 156 -0.04 10.57 -15.96
CA GLY A 156 0.29 10.82 -17.37
C GLY A 156 1.00 9.67 -18.09
N HIS A 157 1.77 8.85 -17.36
CA HIS A 157 2.68 7.88 -17.99
C HIS A 157 2.47 6.42 -17.58
N LEU A 158 1.99 6.16 -16.36
CA LEU A 158 1.96 4.82 -15.78
C LEU A 158 0.55 4.34 -15.44
N ASN A 159 -0.32 5.22 -14.92
CA ASN A 159 -1.69 4.89 -14.52
C ASN A 159 -2.68 6.01 -14.89
N PRO A 160 -3.15 6.07 -16.15
CA PRO A 160 -4.10 7.11 -16.59
C PRO A 160 -5.45 7.11 -15.86
N GLY A 161 -5.80 5.98 -15.22
CA GLY A 161 -7.03 5.83 -14.45
C GLY A 161 -6.96 6.36 -13.02
N LEU A 162 -5.79 6.79 -12.56
CA LEU A 162 -5.61 7.27 -11.18
C LEU A 162 -6.40 8.57 -10.97
N THR A 163 -7.17 8.62 -9.89
CA THR A 163 -7.91 9.82 -9.47
C THR A 163 -7.40 10.35 -8.15
N LEU A 164 -7.49 11.65 -7.97
CA LEU A 164 -7.22 12.30 -6.69
C LEU A 164 -8.56 12.70 -6.08
N SER A 165 -8.88 12.12 -4.91
CA SER A 165 -10.05 12.52 -4.13
C SER A 165 -9.68 13.61 -3.13
N THR A 166 -10.59 14.49 -2.92
CA THR A 166 -10.50 15.60 -1.98
C THR A 166 -11.43 15.37 -0.77
#